data_914ed199cdc6e7b235e64d532f52c393
#
_entry.id   914ed199cdc6e7b235e64d532f52c393
#
_cell.length_a   1.000
_cell.length_b   1.000
_cell.length_c   1.000
_cell.angle_alpha   90.00
_cell.angle_beta   90.00
_cell.angle_gamma   90.00
#
_symmetry.space_group_name_H-M   'P 1'
#
loop_
_entity.id
_entity.type
_entity.pdbx_description
1 polymer ?
#
loop_
_entity_poly.entity_id
_entity_poly.type
_entity_poly.pdbx_seq_one_letter_code
_entity_poly.pdbx_strand_id
1 'polypeptide(L)'
;MSGRKLIYQIYPTAIGTLSDIADRIPMIAKLQPDYIWLSPIFLSPWVDGGYDVADYCAIDPRFGTMNDFRHLVAVCNKYHIGILHDLVMNHTSSEHMWFKKSERHDPWYKDYYVWMDHPLNWDSFFGGPAFDYDQIRGKYYLHLYDKRQPDLNFENPRVIREFKEIIKFWTDRGVAGFRVDSANVLAEDALRSGVLPRLSGFFNYYQTKETVEILEKLLGSNKIFTIAEPVGGDFMSHARFHELTRKAFDAAFNIGTLDVADTFLSIKDKPRAVNYRRWFRKLAKWSQEPKFSLALESHDTPRSPNRFGADPKVLAMLQFSLPGNYPCIYQGQEIGTKNPQLSNDINDYPGVQSRMIYRRQRKEGKTKRQAMKIVKQMSRDTARQPIDWAEYFLQDHNPRSTLNFFRAMVHLWREDPVMIHGRLKVVKTSSKGIFEYYRVYKKDKYFVHLDMTNRTVSYIRDNNGRTIISTR
;
A
#
# COMPACT_ATOMS: atom_id res chain seq x y z
N MET A 1 -0.49 -17.79 -20.28
CA MET A 1 -0.27 -16.38 -19.92
C MET A 1 0.60 -16.38 -18.66
N SER A 2 1.60 -15.51 -18.57
CA SER A 2 2.43 -15.41 -17.38
C SER A 2 1.54 -15.08 -16.18
N GLY A 3 1.74 -15.73 -15.03
CA GLY A 3 0.96 -15.47 -13.81
C GLY A 3 1.24 -14.08 -13.15
N ARG A 4 1.89 -13.19 -13.90
CA ARG A 4 2.30 -11.82 -13.48
C ARG A 4 1.12 -10.87 -13.65
N LYS A 5 0.94 -9.96 -12.68
CA LYS A 5 -0.16 -9.01 -12.65
C LYS A 5 0.36 -7.60 -12.42
N LEU A 6 -0.12 -6.64 -13.20
CA LEU A 6 0.09 -5.22 -12.99
C LEU A 6 -1.11 -4.64 -12.26
N ILE A 7 -0.86 -3.94 -11.16
CA ILE A 7 -1.87 -3.29 -10.35
C ILE A 7 -1.73 -1.77 -10.55
N TYR A 8 -2.84 -1.09 -10.72
CA TYR A 8 -2.90 0.37 -10.71
C TYR A 8 -3.75 0.84 -9.54
N GLN A 9 -3.15 1.52 -8.59
CA GLN A 9 -3.85 1.99 -7.39
C GLN A 9 -4.50 3.34 -7.63
N ILE A 10 -5.78 3.45 -7.27
CA ILE A 10 -6.57 4.67 -7.24
C ILE A 10 -6.96 5.00 -5.80
N TYR A 11 -6.64 6.20 -5.35
CA TYR A 11 -7.18 6.82 -4.15
C TYR A 11 -8.32 7.76 -4.59
N PRO A 12 -9.59 7.41 -4.37
CA PRO A 12 -10.73 8.02 -5.07
C PRO A 12 -10.82 9.54 -4.94
N THR A 13 -10.57 10.09 -3.74
CA THR A 13 -10.65 11.55 -3.53
C THR A 13 -9.69 12.38 -4.38
N ALA A 14 -8.65 11.76 -4.91
CA ALA A 14 -7.69 12.44 -5.79
C ALA A 14 -8.15 12.45 -7.27
N ILE A 15 -9.22 11.74 -7.59
CA ILE A 15 -9.84 11.74 -8.94
C ILE A 15 -11.23 12.37 -8.89
N GLY A 16 -12.07 11.96 -7.92
CA GLY A 16 -13.45 12.40 -7.78
C GLY A 16 -14.40 11.25 -7.46
N THR A 17 -15.57 11.26 -8.11
CA THR A 17 -16.59 10.22 -7.98
C THR A 17 -16.24 8.94 -8.73
N LEU A 18 -17.00 7.88 -8.51
CA LEU A 18 -16.86 6.61 -9.26
C LEU A 18 -17.11 6.81 -10.76
N SER A 19 -17.98 7.75 -11.14
CA SER A 19 -18.17 8.13 -12.53
C SER A 19 -16.95 8.84 -13.11
N ASP A 20 -16.34 9.77 -12.36
CA ASP A 20 -15.10 10.42 -12.80
C ASP A 20 -13.97 9.40 -12.98
N ILE A 21 -13.89 8.40 -12.10
CA ILE A 21 -12.92 7.31 -12.23
C ILE A 21 -13.23 6.49 -13.50
N ALA A 22 -14.49 6.15 -13.76
CA ALA A 22 -14.90 5.40 -14.97
C ALA A 22 -14.48 6.12 -16.25
N ASP A 23 -14.61 7.45 -16.30
CA ASP A 23 -14.19 8.28 -17.42
C ASP A 23 -12.67 8.25 -17.67
N ARG A 24 -11.87 7.94 -16.64
CA ARG A 24 -10.41 7.84 -16.73
C ARG A 24 -9.90 6.44 -17.09
N ILE A 25 -10.73 5.41 -16.96
CA ILE A 25 -10.33 4.04 -17.28
C ILE A 25 -9.76 3.88 -18.69
N PRO A 26 -10.33 4.49 -19.77
CA PRO A 26 -9.75 4.37 -21.12
C PRO A 26 -8.29 4.87 -21.21
N MET A 27 -7.95 5.91 -20.45
CA MET A 27 -6.57 6.46 -20.42
C MET A 27 -5.64 5.54 -19.62
N ILE A 28 -6.09 5.07 -18.46
CA ILE A 28 -5.36 4.15 -17.58
C ILE A 28 -5.15 2.81 -18.28
N ALA A 29 -6.11 2.33 -19.04
CA ALA A 29 -6.04 1.07 -19.80
C ALA A 29 -4.88 1.02 -20.80
N LYS A 30 -4.37 2.18 -21.28
CA LYS A 30 -3.16 2.24 -22.11
C LYS A 30 -1.89 1.77 -21.39
N LEU A 31 -1.90 1.72 -20.05
CA LEU A 31 -0.84 1.10 -19.23
C LEU A 31 -1.04 -0.41 -19.08
N GLN A 32 -2.14 -0.96 -19.57
CA GLN A 32 -2.48 -2.38 -19.52
C GLN A 32 -2.47 -2.98 -18.11
N PRO A 33 -3.07 -2.36 -17.08
CA PRO A 33 -3.17 -2.99 -15.77
C PRO A 33 -4.09 -4.21 -15.83
N ASP A 34 -3.78 -5.26 -15.05
CA ASP A 34 -4.69 -6.39 -14.83
C ASP A 34 -5.77 -6.02 -13.81
N TYR A 35 -5.39 -5.17 -12.86
CA TYR A 35 -6.27 -4.73 -11.79
C TYR A 35 -6.17 -3.24 -11.50
N ILE A 36 -7.33 -2.65 -11.18
CA ILE A 36 -7.42 -1.39 -10.46
C ILE A 36 -7.59 -1.71 -8.97
N TRP A 37 -6.66 -1.31 -8.13
CA TRP A 37 -6.87 -1.31 -6.69
C TRP A 37 -7.54 0.01 -6.30
N LEU A 38 -8.78 -0.09 -5.86
CA LEU A 38 -9.59 1.03 -5.39
C LEU A 38 -9.48 1.13 -3.87
N SER A 39 -8.84 2.19 -3.34
CA SER A 39 -8.82 2.47 -1.90
C SER A 39 -10.24 2.68 -1.37
N PRO A 40 -10.51 2.60 -0.05
CA PRO A 40 -11.86 2.45 0.48
C PRO A 40 -12.86 3.47 -0.07
N ILE A 41 -14.01 2.98 -0.52
CA ILE A 41 -15.17 3.77 -0.95
C ILE A 41 -16.37 3.53 -0.04
N PHE A 42 -16.18 2.80 1.05
CA PHE A 42 -17.20 2.49 2.05
C PHE A 42 -17.70 3.74 2.75
N LEU A 43 -18.91 3.68 3.29
CA LEU A 43 -19.41 4.72 4.18
C LEU A 43 -18.45 4.91 5.37
N SER A 44 -17.97 6.14 5.57
CA SER A 44 -16.96 6.47 6.55
C SER A 44 -17.12 7.89 7.09
N PRO A 45 -16.88 8.14 8.40
CA PRO A 45 -16.77 9.50 8.96
C PRO A 45 -15.51 10.25 8.51
N TRP A 46 -14.60 9.59 7.77
CA TRP A 46 -13.36 10.20 7.23
C TRP A 46 -12.37 10.68 8.28
N VAL A 47 -12.30 10.00 9.38
CA VAL A 47 -11.26 10.23 10.39
C VAL A 47 -9.89 9.86 9.84
N ASP A 48 -9.79 8.75 9.15
CA ASP A 48 -8.56 8.21 8.55
C ASP A 48 -8.70 7.98 7.04
N GLY A 49 -9.31 8.95 6.35
CA GLY A 49 -9.33 8.95 4.89
C GLY A 49 -10.05 7.77 4.23
N GLY A 50 -11.12 7.27 4.88
CA GLY A 50 -11.96 6.16 4.42
C GLY A 50 -11.66 4.81 5.08
N TYR A 51 -10.53 4.69 5.82
CA TYR A 51 -10.18 3.46 6.52
C TYR A 51 -10.97 3.26 7.83
N ASP A 52 -11.61 4.27 8.36
CA ASP A 52 -12.57 4.20 9.48
C ASP A 52 -13.96 3.85 8.95
N VAL A 53 -14.19 2.59 8.63
CA VAL A 53 -15.40 2.09 7.94
C VAL A 53 -16.60 2.05 8.89
N ALA A 54 -17.69 2.76 8.53
CA ALA A 54 -18.96 2.75 9.27
C ALA A 54 -19.97 1.74 8.72
N ASP A 55 -19.88 1.40 7.42
CA ASP A 55 -20.67 0.34 6.79
C ASP A 55 -19.91 -0.22 5.59
N TYR A 56 -19.58 -1.51 5.62
CA TYR A 56 -18.85 -2.21 4.54
C TYR A 56 -19.67 -2.47 3.28
N CYS A 57 -20.99 -2.39 3.36
CA CYS A 57 -21.88 -2.68 2.24
C CYS A 57 -22.49 -1.43 1.61
N ALA A 58 -22.23 -0.26 2.16
CA ALA A 58 -22.67 1.03 1.65
C ALA A 58 -21.51 1.81 1.01
N ILE A 59 -21.79 2.47 -0.11
CA ILE A 59 -20.84 3.40 -0.75
C ILE A 59 -21.00 4.78 -0.08
N ASP A 60 -19.87 5.40 0.25
CA ASP A 60 -19.90 6.77 0.77
C ASP A 60 -20.46 7.74 -0.29
N PRO A 61 -21.44 8.59 0.07
CA PRO A 61 -22.07 9.53 -0.86
C PRO A 61 -21.09 10.45 -1.61
N ARG A 62 -19.88 10.67 -1.07
CA ARG A 62 -18.82 11.44 -1.76
C ARG A 62 -18.43 10.82 -3.09
N PHE A 63 -18.56 9.50 -3.22
CA PHE A 63 -18.13 8.77 -4.42
C PHE A 63 -19.30 8.41 -5.34
N GLY A 64 -20.54 8.60 -4.90
CA GLY A 64 -21.72 8.25 -5.67
C GLY A 64 -22.52 7.11 -5.06
N THR A 65 -23.07 6.27 -5.93
CA THR A 65 -24.03 5.22 -5.57
C THR A 65 -23.53 3.83 -5.99
N MET A 66 -24.29 2.79 -5.59
CA MET A 66 -24.06 1.43 -6.07
C MET A 66 -24.25 1.30 -7.59
N ASN A 67 -25.05 2.17 -8.22
CA ASN A 67 -25.18 2.16 -9.67
C ASN A 67 -23.93 2.71 -10.36
N ASP A 68 -23.31 3.75 -9.78
CA ASP A 68 -22.03 4.28 -10.27
C ASP A 68 -20.91 3.24 -10.13
N PHE A 69 -20.92 2.47 -9.04
CA PHE A 69 -19.99 1.36 -8.89
C PHE A 69 -20.18 0.26 -9.93
N ARG A 70 -21.44 -0.14 -10.22
CA ARG A 70 -21.72 -1.10 -11.28
C ARG A 70 -21.30 -0.57 -12.65
N HIS A 71 -21.49 0.72 -12.88
CA HIS A 71 -21.02 1.37 -14.11
C HIS A 71 -19.49 1.29 -14.22
N LEU A 72 -18.76 1.62 -13.17
CA LEU A 72 -17.29 1.50 -13.12
C LEU A 72 -16.83 0.06 -13.42
N VAL A 73 -17.47 -0.95 -12.79
CA VAL A 73 -17.19 -2.37 -13.05
C VAL A 73 -17.41 -2.70 -14.53
N ALA A 74 -18.52 -2.25 -15.10
CA ALA A 74 -18.83 -2.49 -16.51
C ALA A 74 -17.81 -1.84 -17.45
N VAL A 75 -17.36 -0.62 -17.15
CA VAL A 75 -16.30 0.05 -17.91
C VAL A 75 -14.97 -0.70 -17.79
N CYS A 76 -14.55 -1.07 -16.58
CA CYS A 76 -13.31 -1.84 -16.37
C CYS A 76 -13.34 -3.17 -17.15
N ASN A 77 -14.45 -3.88 -17.13
CA ASN A 77 -14.61 -5.15 -17.85
C ASN A 77 -14.42 -5.01 -19.37
N LYS A 78 -14.83 -3.88 -19.99
CA LYS A 78 -14.58 -3.60 -21.41
C LYS A 78 -13.09 -3.56 -21.76
N TYR A 79 -12.25 -3.23 -20.80
CA TYR A 79 -10.79 -3.17 -20.96
C TYR A 79 -10.08 -4.39 -20.31
N HIS A 80 -10.83 -5.43 -19.91
CA HIS A 80 -10.32 -6.63 -19.25
C HIS A 80 -9.57 -6.33 -17.93
N ILE A 81 -9.99 -5.29 -17.20
CA ILE A 81 -9.41 -4.86 -15.94
C ILE A 81 -10.32 -5.29 -14.79
N GLY A 82 -9.80 -6.05 -13.84
CA GLY A 82 -10.50 -6.40 -12.60
C GLY A 82 -10.42 -5.27 -11.58
N ILE A 83 -11.40 -5.19 -10.67
CA ILE A 83 -11.36 -4.27 -9.53
C ILE A 83 -10.92 -5.05 -8.29
N LEU A 84 -9.85 -4.59 -7.63
CA LEU A 84 -9.49 -4.99 -6.27
C LEU A 84 -10.07 -3.96 -5.30
N HIS A 85 -10.93 -4.43 -4.41
CA HIS A 85 -11.46 -3.58 -3.35
C HIS A 85 -10.53 -3.60 -2.14
N ASP A 86 -10.45 -2.50 -1.41
CA ASP A 86 -9.70 -2.47 -0.15
C ASP A 86 -10.54 -3.14 0.95
N LEU A 87 -9.99 -4.10 1.67
CA LEU A 87 -10.68 -4.81 2.74
C LEU A 87 -10.01 -4.47 4.08
N VAL A 88 -10.62 -3.54 4.80
CA VAL A 88 -10.17 -3.09 6.12
C VAL A 88 -10.71 -4.06 7.16
N MET A 89 -9.86 -4.98 7.63
CA MET A 89 -10.30 -6.06 8.52
C MET A 89 -9.97 -5.79 9.99
N ASN A 90 -8.87 -5.09 10.28
CA ASN A 90 -8.40 -4.95 11.66
C ASN A 90 -9.40 -4.23 12.57
N HIS A 91 -10.08 -3.21 12.07
CA HIS A 91 -10.93 -2.31 12.85
C HIS A 91 -12.14 -1.84 12.06
N THR A 92 -13.09 -1.21 12.75
CA THR A 92 -14.17 -0.43 12.13
C THR A 92 -14.10 1.02 12.59
N SER A 93 -14.96 1.88 12.06
CA SER A 93 -15.26 3.16 12.73
C SER A 93 -15.95 2.91 14.06
N SER A 94 -15.74 3.78 15.03
CA SER A 94 -16.57 3.86 16.23
C SER A 94 -18.04 4.20 15.92
N GLU A 95 -18.33 4.71 14.71
CA GLU A 95 -19.69 4.93 14.21
C GLU A 95 -20.35 3.66 13.64
N HIS A 96 -19.59 2.57 13.45
CA HIS A 96 -20.13 1.32 12.91
C HIS A 96 -21.20 0.74 13.85
N MET A 97 -22.28 0.23 13.27
CA MET A 97 -23.39 -0.34 14.02
C MET A 97 -22.95 -1.45 14.98
N TRP A 98 -21.95 -2.24 14.61
CA TRP A 98 -21.40 -3.29 15.48
C TRP A 98 -20.79 -2.71 16.75
N PHE A 99 -20.02 -1.59 16.66
CA PHE A 99 -19.44 -0.95 17.85
C PHE A 99 -20.53 -0.34 18.72
N LYS A 100 -21.48 0.39 18.14
CA LYS A 100 -22.60 1.01 18.87
C LYS A 100 -23.46 -0.02 19.61
N LYS A 101 -23.60 -1.22 19.10
CA LYS A 101 -24.29 -2.32 19.79
C LYS A 101 -23.38 -3.00 20.81
N SER A 102 -22.10 -3.19 20.49
CA SER A 102 -21.14 -3.80 21.40
C SER A 102 -20.98 -2.96 22.68
N GLU A 103 -20.82 -1.64 22.57
CA GLU A 103 -20.73 -0.72 23.73
C GLU A 103 -21.95 -0.84 24.68
N ARG A 104 -23.14 -1.14 24.14
CA ARG A 104 -24.40 -1.30 24.90
C ARG A 104 -24.71 -2.71 25.34
N HIS A 105 -23.73 -3.62 25.33
CA HIS A 105 -23.87 -5.01 25.74
C HIS A 105 -24.90 -5.82 24.96
N ASP A 106 -25.20 -5.46 23.71
CA ASP A 106 -26.08 -6.26 22.86
C ASP A 106 -25.60 -7.72 22.85
N PRO A 107 -26.46 -8.71 23.17
CA PRO A 107 -26.04 -10.10 23.34
C PRO A 107 -25.38 -10.71 22.11
N TRP A 108 -25.70 -10.19 20.91
CA TRP A 108 -25.10 -10.66 19.66
C TRP A 108 -23.75 -10.03 19.37
N TYR A 109 -23.61 -8.69 19.64
CA TYR A 109 -22.44 -7.91 19.25
C TYR A 109 -21.46 -7.63 20.38
N LYS A 110 -21.79 -7.95 21.63
CA LYS A 110 -21.00 -7.58 22.82
C LYS A 110 -19.51 -7.98 22.72
N ASP A 111 -19.17 -9.05 22.01
CA ASP A 111 -17.81 -9.59 21.91
C ASP A 111 -17.23 -9.43 20.49
N TYR A 112 -17.74 -8.49 19.70
CA TYR A 112 -17.20 -8.19 18.34
C TYR A 112 -15.89 -7.41 18.38
N TYR A 113 -15.62 -6.72 19.49
CA TYR A 113 -14.42 -5.90 19.69
C TYR A 113 -13.62 -6.40 20.88
N VAL A 114 -12.36 -5.97 20.96
CA VAL A 114 -11.46 -6.31 22.05
C VAL A 114 -11.73 -5.40 23.23
N TRP A 115 -12.34 -5.94 24.27
CA TRP A 115 -12.69 -5.24 25.52
C TRP A 115 -11.89 -5.77 26.70
N MET A 116 -11.36 -4.88 27.55
CA MET A 116 -10.58 -5.23 28.74
C MET A 116 -11.03 -4.42 29.96
N ASP A 117 -10.91 -5.04 31.14
CA ASP A 117 -11.17 -4.33 32.41
C ASP A 117 -10.03 -3.37 32.76
N HIS A 118 -8.81 -3.70 32.36
CA HIS A 118 -7.61 -2.87 32.57
C HIS A 118 -6.82 -2.74 31.26
N PRO A 119 -6.35 -1.52 30.91
CA PRO A 119 -5.59 -1.32 29.69
C PRO A 119 -4.17 -1.91 29.82
N LEU A 120 -3.63 -2.42 28.74
CA LEU A 120 -2.21 -2.71 28.65
C LEU A 120 -1.44 -1.42 28.32
N ASN A 121 -0.16 -1.37 28.70
CA ASN A 121 0.71 -0.25 28.36
C ASN A 121 1.24 -0.37 26.94
N TRP A 122 0.34 -0.30 25.95
CA TRP A 122 0.64 -0.34 24.54
C TRP A 122 0.45 1.03 23.91
N ASP A 123 1.30 1.30 22.89
CA ASP A 123 1.18 2.48 22.06
C ASP A 123 0.42 2.18 20.77
N SER A 124 -0.49 3.08 20.40
CA SER A 124 -1.12 3.10 19.08
C SER A 124 -0.09 3.42 17.99
N PHE A 125 -0.31 2.91 16.78
CA PHE A 125 0.47 3.28 15.58
C PHE A 125 0.48 4.79 15.32
N PHE A 126 -0.61 5.46 15.68
CA PHE A 126 -0.72 6.90 15.59
C PHE A 126 -0.20 7.64 16.82
N GLY A 127 0.34 6.92 17.81
CA GLY A 127 0.90 7.46 19.05
C GLY A 127 -0.14 7.69 20.14
N GLY A 128 0.35 7.69 21.37
CA GLY A 128 -0.49 7.65 22.56
C GLY A 128 -0.92 6.23 22.90
N PRO A 129 -1.76 6.07 23.97
CA PRO A 129 -2.24 4.74 24.37
C PRO A 129 -3.01 4.03 23.26
N ALA A 130 -2.91 2.71 23.20
CA ALA A 130 -3.71 1.87 22.32
C ALA A 130 -5.06 1.43 22.92
N PHE A 131 -5.38 1.95 24.11
CA PHE A 131 -6.62 1.66 24.82
C PHE A 131 -7.28 2.94 25.30
N ASP A 132 -8.57 3.11 24.99
CA ASP A 132 -9.41 4.19 25.52
C ASP A 132 -10.58 3.60 26.32
N TYR A 133 -10.98 4.32 27.40
CA TYR A 133 -12.10 3.91 28.24
C TYR A 133 -13.42 4.31 27.62
N ASP A 134 -14.32 3.36 27.47
CA ASP A 134 -15.70 3.61 27.03
C ASP A 134 -16.61 3.71 28.24
N GLN A 135 -17.27 4.87 28.40
CA GLN A 135 -18.15 5.15 29.55
C GLN A 135 -19.47 4.35 29.50
N ILE A 136 -19.94 4.02 28.29
CA ILE A 136 -21.21 3.28 28.11
C ILE A 136 -20.99 1.83 28.49
N ARG A 137 -19.89 1.24 28.01
CA ARG A 137 -19.54 -0.16 28.30
C ARG A 137 -18.95 -0.34 29.70
N GLY A 138 -18.28 0.68 30.25
CA GLY A 138 -17.54 0.58 31.51
C GLY A 138 -16.23 -0.22 31.39
N LYS A 139 -15.65 -0.32 30.18
CA LYS A 139 -14.42 -1.06 29.87
C LYS A 139 -13.51 -0.29 28.93
N TYR A 140 -12.28 -0.77 28.81
CA TYR A 140 -11.34 -0.28 27.80
C TYR A 140 -11.49 -1.08 26.53
N TYR A 141 -11.42 -0.41 25.37
CA TYR A 141 -11.34 -1.07 24.06
C TYR A 141 -9.97 -0.84 23.43
N LEU A 142 -9.50 -1.83 22.69
CA LEU A 142 -8.26 -1.73 21.91
C LEU A 142 -8.50 -0.92 20.63
N HIS A 143 -7.53 -0.08 20.29
CA HIS A 143 -7.42 0.59 18.99
C HIS A 143 -5.95 0.73 18.60
N LEU A 144 -5.48 -0.04 17.67
CA LEU A 144 -4.09 0.04 17.20
C LEU A 144 -3.82 1.30 16.36
N TYR A 145 -4.89 1.93 15.85
CA TYR A 145 -4.86 3.18 15.07
C TYR A 145 -5.46 4.35 15.86
N ASP A 146 -6.36 5.13 15.27
CA ASP A 146 -7.05 6.20 16.01
C ASP A 146 -8.06 5.62 17.00
N LYS A 147 -8.30 6.30 18.10
CA LYS A 147 -9.31 5.88 19.07
C LYS A 147 -10.73 5.73 18.51
N ARG A 148 -11.00 6.31 17.34
CA ARG A 148 -12.25 6.12 16.60
C ARG A 148 -12.22 4.93 15.64
N GLN A 149 -11.17 4.10 15.73
CA GLN A 149 -11.00 2.88 14.94
C GLN A 149 -10.81 1.68 15.90
N PRO A 150 -11.87 1.25 16.63
CA PRO A 150 -11.80 0.14 17.57
C PRO A 150 -11.48 -1.18 16.85
N ASP A 151 -10.56 -1.96 17.41
CA ASP A 151 -10.10 -3.22 16.84
C ASP A 151 -11.12 -4.35 17.04
N LEU A 152 -11.35 -5.10 15.97
CA LEU A 152 -12.26 -6.22 15.93
C LEU A 152 -11.67 -7.48 16.61
N ASN A 153 -12.51 -8.23 17.26
CA ASN A 153 -12.17 -9.50 17.91
C ASN A 153 -12.34 -10.68 16.92
N PHE A 154 -11.26 -11.08 16.26
CA PHE A 154 -11.27 -12.22 15.33
C PHE A 154 -11.29 -13.61 16.01
N GLU A 155 -11.21 -13.70 17.34
CA GLU A 155 -11.52 -14.91 18.07
C GLU A 155 -13.03 -15.23 18.03
N ASN A 156 -13.84 -14.20 17.83
CA ASN A 156 -15.27 -14.38 17.68
C ASN A 156 -15.61 -14.89 16.27
N PRO A 157 -16.13 -16.13 16.13
CA PRO A 157 -16.45 -16.71 14.83
C PRO A 157 -17.54 -15.95 14.07
N ARG A 158 -18.33 -15.10 14.76
CA ARG A 158 -19.32 -14.23 14.11
C ARG A 158 -18.64 -13.13 13.31
N VAL A 159 -17.57 -12.53 13.82
CA VAL A 159 -16.77 -11.53 13.07
C VAL A 159 -16.23 -12.14 11.77
N ILE A 160 -15.68 -13.36 11.84
CA ILE A 160 -15.23 -14.11 10.66
C ILE A 160 -16.37 -14.31 9.65
N ARG A 161 -17.58 -14.62 10.13
CA ARG A 161 -18.76 -14.80 9.28
C ARG A 161 -19.17 -13.50 8.60
N GLU A 162 -19.21 -12.40 9.33
CA GLU A 162 -19.52 -11.09 8.77
C GLU A 162 -18.57 -10.73 7.60
N PHE A 163 -17.27 -10.96 7.76
CA PHE A 163 -16.32 -10.70 6.67
C PHE A 163 -16.50 -11.64 5.48
N LYS A 164 -16.92 -12.89 5.68
CA LYS A 164 -17.29 -13.76 4.56
C LYS A 164 -18.49 -13.22 3.77
N GLU A 165 -19.49 -12.71 4.47
CA GLU A 165 -20.65 -12.09 3.82
C GLU A 165 -20.26 -10.77 3.10
N ILE A 166 -19.40 -9.95 3.67
CA ILE A 166 -18.86 -8.75 3.03
C ILE A 166 -18.11 -9.11 1.74
N ILE A 167 -17.21 -10.09 1.80
CA ILE A 167 -16.48 -10.58 0.63
C ILE A 167 -17.45 -11.05 -0.45
N LYS A 168 -18.43 -11.86 -0.06
CA LYS A 168 -19.47 -12.34 -0.98
C LYS A 168 -20.28 -11.19 -1.58
N PHE A 169 -20.71 -10.24 -0.76
CA PHE A 169 -21.47 -9.07 -1.19
C PHE A 169 -20.78 -8.31 -2.32
N TRP A 170 -19.47 -8.10 -2.23
CA TRP A 170 -18.69 -7.35 -3.23
C TRP A 170 -18.34 -8.21 -4.44
N THR A 171 -18.03 -9.50 -4.26
CA THR A 171 -17.76 -10.40 -5.38
C THR A 171 -19.00 -10.61 -6.25
N ASP A 172 -20.18 -10.73 -5.66
CA ASP A 172 -21.47 -10.79 -6.38
C ASP A 172 -21.74 -9.49 -7.20
N ARG A 173 -21.04 -8.40 -6.88
CA ARG A 173 -21.14 -7.11 -7.59
C ARG A 173 -19.99 -6.84 -8.56
N GLY A 174 -19.17 -7.85 -8.82
CA GLY A 174 -18.11 -7.80 -9.84
C GLY A 174 -16.74 -7.38 -9.32
N VAL A 175 -16.51 -7.33 -8.01
CA VAL A 175 -15.16 -7.22 -7.45
C VAL A 175 -14.36 -8.48 -7.80
N ALA A 176 -13.20 -8.31 -8.41
CA ALA A 176 -12.34 -9.40 -8.87
C ALA A 176 -11.36 -9.91 -7.78
N GLY A 177 -11.23 -9.16 -6.70
CA GLY A 177 -10.34 -9.52 -5.60
C GLY A 177 -10.21 -8.43 -4.55
N PHE A 178 -9.30 -8.63 -3.59
CA PHE A 178 -9.13 -7.70 -2.47
C PHE A 178 -7.66 -7.40 -2.18
N ARG A 179 -7.41 -6.14 -1.84
CA ARG A 179 -6.23 -5.76 -1.06
C ARG A 179 -6.63 -5.74 0.41
N VAL A 180 -5.96 -6.53 1.22
CA VAL A 180 -6.25 -6.60 2.65
C VAL A 180 -5.35 -5.64 3.40
N ASP A 181 -6.00 -4.66 4.03
CA ASP A 181 -5.37 -3.66 4.87
C ASP A 181 -4.82 -4.28 6.13
N SER A 182 -3.62 -3.87 6.54
CA SER A 182 -3.05 -4.23 7.84
C SER A 182 -3.11 -5.73 8.16
N ALA A 183 -2.90 -6.57 7.15
CA ALA A 183 -3.23 -8.01 7.18
C ALA A 183 -2.50 -8.81 8.28
N ASN A 184 -1.43 -8.28 8.84
CA ASN A 184 -0.63 -8.96 9.86
C ASN A 184 -0.96 -8.57 11.31
N VAL A 185 -1.97 -7.74 11.54
CA VAL A 185 -2.32 -7.23 12.88
C VAL A 185 -3.75 -7.62 13.31
N LEU A 186 -4.20 -8.80 12.91
CA LEU A 186 -5.55 -9.31 13.21
C LEU A 186 -5.65 -10.13 14.50
N ALA A 187 -4.55 -10.48 15.13
CA ALA A 187 -4.56 -11.45 16.21
C ALA A 187 -4.29 -10.83 17.57
N GLU A 188 -5.00 -11.34 18.54
CA GLU A 188 -4.99 -10.94 19.93
C GLU A 188 -4.00 -11.75 20.79
N ASP A 189 -3.23 -12.67 20.20
CA ASP A 189 -2.24 -13.49 20.90
C ASP A 189 -1.24 -12.64 21.70
N ALA A 190 -0.90 -11.47 21.19
CA ALA A 190 -0.05 -10.54 21.90
C ALA A 190 -0.69 -10.08 23.22
N LEU A 191 -2.04 -9.99 23.28
CA LEU A 191 -2.78 -9.66 24.50
C LEU A 191 -2.66 -10.75 25.56
N ARG A 192 -2.70 -12.02 25.15
CA ARG A 192 -2.59 -13.16 26.06
C ARG A 192 -1.18 -13.37 26.57
N SER A 193 -0.18 -13.10 25.74
CA SER A 193 1.22 -13.32 26.12
C SER A 193 1.75 -12.26 27.11
N GLY A 194 1.02 -11.16 27.33
CA GLY A 194 1.44 -10.04 28.17
C GLY A 194 2.71 -9.34 27.67
N VAL A 195 3.21 -9.71 26.50
CA VAL A 195 4.42 -9.16 25.93
C VAL A 195 4.12 -7.81 25.31
N LEU A 196 4.73 -6.78 25.86
CA LEU A 196 4.61 -5.40 25.36
C LEU A 196 5.19 -5.29 23.95
N PRO A 197 4.39 -4.94 22.94
CA PRO A 197 4.94 -4.55 21.66
C PRO A 197 5.64 -3.20 21.83
N ARG A 198 6.95 -3.21 21.87
CA ARG A 198 7.72 -1.98 21.67
C ARG A 198 7.70 -1.67 20.18
N LEU A 199 7.67 -0.39 19.80
CA LEU A 199 7.68 0.05 18.40
C LEU A 199 8.78 -0.62 17.53
N SER A 200 9.91 -0.99 18.12
CA SER A 200 10.99 -1.75 17.47
C SER A 200 10.78 -3.26 17.41
N GLY A 201 9.88 -3.82 18.22
CA GLY A 201 9.54 -5.24 18.29
C GLY A 201 8.13 -5.57 17.79
N PHE A 202 7.37 -4.57 17.43
CA PHE A 202 5.95 -4.62 17.07
C PHE A 202 5.66 -5.64 15.96
N PHE A 203 6.58 -5.83 15.05
CA PHE A 203 6.39 -6.57 13.81
C PHE A 203 6.57 -8.08 13.93
N ASN A 204 7.15 -8.56 15.02
CA ASN A 204 7.32 -10.00 15.24
C ASN A 204 6.13 -10.65 15.94
N TYR A 205 5.26 -9.86 16.61
CA TYR A 205 4.17 -10.39 17.41
C TYR A 205 2.90 -10.74 16.61
N TYR A 206 2.68 -10.06 15.49
CA TYR A 206 1.47 -10.20 14.70
C TYR A 206 1.55 -11.23 13.57
N GLN A 207 2.72 -11.86 13.37
CA GLN A 207 2.86 -12.99 12.45
C GLN A 207 2.58 -14.31 13.18
N THR A 208 1.52 -14.34 13.95
CA THR A 208 1.15 -15.52 14.73
C THR A 208 0.49 -16.58 13.85
N LYS A 209 0.54 -17.81 14.32
CA LYS A 209 -0.15 -18.92 13.67
C LYS A 209 -1.66 -18.64 13.54
N GLU A 210 -2.25 -17.97 14.52
CA GLU A 210 -3.68 -17.63 14.54
C GLU A 210 -4.05 -16.60 13.49
N THR A 211 -3.25 -15.52 13.32
CA THR A 211 -3.45 -14.57 12.20
C THR A 211 -3.45 -15.32 10.86
N VAL A 212 -2.51 -16.24 10.66
CA VAL A 212 -2.44 -17.05 9.43
C VAL A 212 -3.70 -17.90 9.26
N GLU A 213 -4.14 -18.58 10.32
CA GLU A 213 -5.35 -19.42 10.29
C GLU A 213 -6.63 -18.61 10.03
N ILE A 214 -6.76 -17.41 10.62
CA ILE A 214 -7.88 -16.49 10.35
C ILE A 214 -7.91 -16.11 8.87
N LEU A 215 -6.77 -15.68 8.32
CA LEU A 215 -6.65 -15.29 6.92
C LEU A 215 -6.93 -16.46 5.96
N GLU A 216 -6.42 -17.66 6.27
CA GLU A 216 -6.70 -18.86 5.47
C GLU A 216 -8.20 -19.23 5.51
N LYS A 217 -8.88 -19.11 6.66
CA LYS A 217 -10.32 -19.34 6.79
C LYS A 217 -11.16 -18.36 6.00
N LEU A 218 -10.71 -17.12 5.89
CA LEU A 218 -11.44 -16.05 5.19
C LEU A 218 -11.20 -16.06 3.68
N LEU A 219 -9.97 -16.25 3.27
CA LEU A 219 -9.52 -15.99 1.89
C LEU A 219 -9.07 -17.27 1.15
N GLY A 220 -8.61 -18.29 1.88
CA GLY A 220 -7.91 -19.44 1.29
C GLY A 220 -8.76 -20.37 0.41
N SER A 221 -10.10 -20.29 0.52
CA SER A 221 -11.03 -21.07 -0.32
C SER A 221 -11.55 -20.30 -1.53
N ASN A 222 -11.28 -19.02 -1.63
CA ASN A 222 -11.78 -18.15 -2.67
C ASN A 222 -10.87 -18.19 -3.90
N LYS A 223 -11.47 -18.34 -5.09
CA LYS A 223 -10.75 -18.24 -6.38
C LYS A 223 -10.58 -16.80 -6.86
N ILE A 224 -10.48 -15.85 -5.95
CA ILE A 224 -10.33 -14.42 -6.21
C ILE A 224 -8.89 -13.99 -5.92
N PHE A 225 -8.39 -12.99 -6.64
CA PHE A 225 -7.05 -12.47 -6.41
C PHE A 225 -6.99 -11.69 -5.10
N THR A 226 -5.98 -11.98 -4.28
CA THR A 226 -5.80 -11.33 -2.99
C THR A 226 -4.37 -10.85 -2.80
N ILE A 227 -4.23 -9.64 -2.27
CA ILE A 227 -2.92 -9.08 -1.97
C ILE A 227 -2.91 -8.50 -0.56
N ALA A 228 -1.90 -8.88 0.23
CA ALA A 228 -1.74 -8.40 1.59
C ALA A 228 -0.97 -7.09 1.67
N GLU A 229 -1.38 -6.20 2.57
CA GLU A 229 -0.51 -5.17 3.11
C GLU A 229 -0.05 -5.57 4.50
N PRO A 230 1.16 -6.08 4.68
CA PRO A 230 1.75 -6.19 5.99
C PRO A 230 2.25 -4.83 6.45
N VAL A 231 1.79 -4.37 7.62
CA VAL A 231 2.25 -3.11 8.21
C VAL A 231 3.49 -3.32 9.04
N GLY A 232 4.36 -2.32 8.99
CA GLY A 232 5.60 -2.31 9.74
C GLY A 232 6.61 -3.37 9.30
N GLY A 233 7.68 -3.52 10.09
CA GLY A 233 8.74 -4.44 9.74
C GLY A 233 9.63 -4.00 8.59
N ASP A 234 10.60 -4.84 8.32
CA ASP A 234 11.46 -4.66 7.16
C ASP A 234 11.01 -5.56 6.01
N PHE A 235 11.69 -5.40 4.90
CA PHE A 235 11.48 -6.21 3.70
C PHE A 235 11.47 -7.74 3.96
N MET A 236 12.29 -8.21 4.91
CA MET A 236 12.37 -9.62 5.26
C MET A 236 11.13 -10.10 6.01
N SER A 237 10.58 -9.25 6.87
CA SER A 237 9.37 -9.54 7.64
C SER A 237 8.16 -9.69 6.70
N HIS A 238 8.04 -8.83 5.68
CA HIS A 238 6.97 -8.90 4.69
C HIS A 238 7.08 -10.16 3.83
N ALA A 239 8.28 -10.52 3.42
CA ALA A 239 8.50 -11.75 2.66
C ALA A 239 8.17 -13.00 3.47
N ARG A 240 8.57 -13.04 4.76
CA ARG A 240 8.21 -14.13 5.66
C ARG A 240 6.70 -14.20 5.90
N PHE A 241 6.05 -13.07 6.11
CA PHE A 241 4.60 -13.01 6.23
C PHE A 241 3.91 -13.62 5.00
N HIS A 242 4.35 -13.22 3.80
CA HIS A 242 3.80 -13.79 2.57
C HIS A 242 4.06 -15.29 2.44
N GLU A 243 5.25 -15.77 2.83
CA GLU A 243 5.57 -17.21 2.81
C GLU A 243 4.60 -17.99 3.72
N LEU A 244 4.30 -17.48 4.91
CA LEU A 244 3.38 -18.09 5.85
C LEU A 244 1.92 -18.05 5.37
N THR A 245 1.52 -16.98 4.68
CA THR A 245 0.13 -16.73 4.26
C THR A 245 -0.14 -17.04 2.79
N ARG A 246 0.73 -17.77 2.12
CA ARG A 246 0.64 -18.06 0.66
C ARG A 246 -0.63 -18.82 0.21
N LYS A 247 -1.39 -19.41 1.13
CA LYS A 247 -2.69 -19.99 0.83
C LYS A 247 -3.82 -18.97 0.85
N ALA A 248 -3.62 -17.86 1.57
CA ALA A 248 -4.57 -16.76 1.68
C ALA A 248 -4.32 -15.66 0.64
N PHE A 249 -3.05 -15.45 0.26
CA PHE A 249 -2.65 -14.34 -0.61
C PHE A 249 -1.86 -14.79 -1.83
N ASP A 250 -2.18 -14.17 -2.96
CA ASP A 250 -1.42 -14.31 -4.22
C ASP A 250 -0.13 -13.50 -4.18
N ALA A 251 -0.13 -12.37 -3.46
CA ALA A 251 1.03 -11.51 -3.30
C ALA A 251 1.00 -10.74 -1.97
N ALA A 252 2.14 -10.15 -1.59
CA ALA A 252 2.21 -9.17 -0.53
C ALA A 252 2.90 -7.88 -1.03
N PHE A 253 2.39 -6.73 -0.59
CA PHE A 253 3.01 -5.45 -0.89
C PHE A 253 4.36 -5.29 -0.18
N ASN A 254 5.29 -4.73 -0.92
CA ASN A 254 6.45 -4.08 -0.34
C ASN A 254 6.49 -2.64 -0.84
N ILE A 255 6.30 -1.70 0.05
CA ILE A 255 6.28 -0.27 -0.25
C ILE A 255 7.71 0.30 -0.37
N GLY A 256 8.69 -0.54 -0.71
CA GLY A 256 10.08 -0.11 -0.89
C GLY A 256 10.69 0.51 0.37
N THR A 257 10.41 -0.05 1.55
CA THR A 257 11.00 0.42 2.81
C THR A 257 12.52 0.30 2.76
N LEU A 258 13.20 1.44 2.88
CA LEU A 258 14.66 1.52 2.72
C LEU A 258 15.39 1.01 3.95
N ASP A 259 14.76 1.02 5.12
CA ASP A 259 15.36 0.56 6.38
C ASP A 259 14.29 0.15 7.42
N VAL A 260 14.68 -0.62 8.43
CA VAL A 260 13.85 -1.02 9.59
C VAL A 260 13.27 0.17 10.36
N ALA A 261 13.91 1.33 10.22
CA ALA A 261 13.48 2.59 10.81
C ALA A 261 12.47 3.38 9.97
N ASP A 262 12.14 2.93 8.76
CA ASP A 262 11.15 3.54 7.87
C ASP A 262 9.70 3.11 8.23
N THR A 263 9.43 2.90 9.49
CA THR A 263 8.06 2.94 9.99
C THR A 263 7.50 4.33 9.74
N PHE A 264 6.19 4.50 9.65
CA PHE A 264 5.46 5.78 9.52
C PHE A 264 5.99 6.94 10.39
N LEU A 265 6.98 6.67 11.24
CA LEU A 265 7.50 7.58 12.26
C LEU A 265 8.96 7.99 12.07
N SER A 266 9.70 7.48 11.09
CA SER A 266 11.15 7.66 11.06
C SER A 266 11.77 7.94 9.69
N ILE A 267 11.18 8.76 8.85
CA ILE A 267 11.89 9.32 7.70
C ILE A 267 12.91 10.34 8.27
N LYS A 268 14.06 9.83 8.71
CA LYS A 268 15.23 10.66 8.96
C LYS A 268 15.95 10.85 7.63
N ASP A 269 16.08 12.10 7.22
CA ASP A 269 16.96 12.63 6.16
C ASP A 269 17.08 11.79 4.87
N LYS A 270 17.36 12.45 3.75
CA LYS A 270 17.67 11.83 2.44
C LYS A 270 18.43 10.52 2.63
N PRO A 271 17.98 9.38 2.08
CA PRO A 271 18.60 8.10 2.31
C PRO A 271 20.09 8.21 1.96
N ARG A 272 20.97 7.88 2.92
CA ARG A 272 22.39 7.83 2.67
C ARG A 272 22.67 6.76 1.61
N ALA A 273 23.59 7.03 0.73
CA ALA A 273 23.97 6.11 -0.34
C ALA A 273 24.31 4.66 0.12
N VAL A 274 24.70 4.49 1.37
CA VAL A 274 24.90 3.17 2.01
C VAL A 274 23.60 2.40 2.14
N ASN A 275 22.48 3.07 2.41
CA ASN A 275 21.16 2.46 2.58
C ASN A 275 20.62 1.93 1.24
N TYR A 276 20.82 2.63 0.12
CA TYR A 276 20.43 2.13 -1.20
C TYR A 276 21.09 0.80 -1.56
N ARG A 277 22.40 0.62 -1.27
CA ARG A 277 23.10 -0.63 -1.57
C ARG A 277 22.54 -1.80 -0.75
N ARG A 278 22.28 -1.58 0.54
CA ARG A 278 21.70 -2.60 1.43
C ARG A 278 20.29 -2.96 1.02
N TRP A 279 19.46 -1.95 0.75
CA TRP A 279 18.11 -2.09 0.25
C TRP A 279 18.06 -2.87 -1.08
N PHE A 280 18.88 -2.46 -2.06
CA PHE A 280 18.92 -3.13 -3.36
C PHE A 280 19.31 -4.62 -3.25
N ARG A 281 20.30 -4.96 -2.39
CA ARG A 281 20.66 -6.37 -2.17
C ARG A 281 19.51 -7.18 -1.58
N LYS A 282 18.77 -6.63 -0.62
CA LYS A 282 17.57 -7.27 -0.07
C LYS A 282 16.51 -7.41 -1.16
N LEU A 283 16.21 -6.33 -1.88
CA LEU A 283 15.24 -6.30 -2.95
C LEU A 283 15.59 -7.32 -4.06
N ALA A 284 16.84 -7.37 -4.49
CA ALA A 284 17.31 -8.31 -5.51
C ALA A 284 17.18 -9.77 -5.07
N LYS A 285 17.40 -10.07 -3.79
CA LYS A 285 17.21 -11.43 -3.25
C LYS A 285 15.74 -11.85 -3.31
N TRP A 286 14.83 -10.97 -2.89
CA TRP A 286 13.41 -11.29 -2.74
C TRP A 286 12.60 -11.12 -4.01
N SER A 287 13.06 -10.29 -4.94
CA SER A 287 12.39 -10.10 -6.23
C SER A 287 12.42 -11.36 -7.12
N GLN A 288 13.17 -12.38 -6.75
CA GLN A 288 13.16 -13.69 -7.42
C GLN A 288 11.97 -14.56 -7.01
N GLU A 289 11.31 -14.21 -5.89
CA GLU A 289 10.08 -14.87 -5.47
C GLU A 289 8.90 -14.41 -6.34
N PRO A 290 8.10 -15.35 -6.88
CA PRO A 290 7.08 -15.03 -7.90
C PRO A 290 5.90 -14.19 -7.41
N LYS A 291 5.79 -13.96 -6.10
CA LYS A 291 4.63 -13.35 -5.46
C LYS A 291 4.93 -12.03 -4.73
N PHE A 292 5.95 -11.34 -5.20
CA PHE A 292 6.37 -10.08 -4.62
C PHE A 292 5.78 -8.89 -5.39
N SER A 293 5.12 -7.97 -4.69
CA SER A 293 4.59 -6.72 -5.25
C SER A 293 5.40 -5.53 -4.77
N LEU A 294 6.05 -4.83 -5.71
CA LEU A 294 6.78 -3.61 -5.43
C LEU A 294 5.92 -2.39 -5.75
N ALA A 295 5.57 -1.62 -4.72
CA ALA A 295 5.02 -0.29 -4.82
C ALA A 295 6.09 0.73 -4.38
N LEU A 296 6.51 1.61 -5.27
CA LEU A 296 7.50 2.64 -4.94
C LEU A 296 6.87 3.84 -4.25
N GLU A 297 5.58 4.02 -4.45
CA GLU A 297 4.73 5.00 -3.75
C GLU A 297 3.31 4.46 -3.60
N SER A 298 2.56 5.04 -2.69
CA SER A 298 1.15 4.75 -2.45
C SER A 298 0.46 5.99 -1.85
N HIS A 299 -0.80 5.89 -1.53
CA HIS A 299 -1.54 6.91 -0.78
C HIS A 299 -1.01 7.16 0.65
N ASP A 300 -0.11 6.31 1.14
CA ASP A 300 0.49 6.38 2.49
C ASP A 300 1.95 6.82 2.51
N THR A 301 2.54 7.08 1.34
CA THR A 301 3.94 7.48 1.24
C THR A 301 4.09 8.76 0.43
N PRO A 302 5.15 9.54 0.66
CA PRO A 302 5.50 10.62 -0.25
C PRO A 302 5.70 10.10 -1.67
N ARG A 303 5.51 10.96 -2.68
CA ARG A 303 5.73 10.65 -4.09
C ARG A 303 7.14 10.13 -4.33
N SER A 304 7.30 9.12 -5.16
CA SER A 304 8.57 8.41 -5.34
C SER A 304 9.73 9.30 -5.82
N PRO A 305 9.54 10.30 -6.69
CA PRO A 305 10.64 11.22 -7.05
C PRO A 305 11.16 12.04 -5.84
N ASN A 306 10.28 12.40 -4.91
CA ASN A 306 10.66 13.12 -3.69
C ASN A 306 11.30 12.19 -2.66
N ARG A 307 10.77 10.97 -2.55
CA ARG A 307 11.22 9.95 -1.61
C ARG A 307 12.61 9.44 -1.94
N PHE A 308 12.84 9.09 -3.20
CA PHE A 308 14.11 8.51 -3.67
C PHE A 308 15.10 9.54 -4.21
N GLY A 309 14.64 10.73 -4.59
CA GLY A 309 15.46 11.74 -5.26
C GLY A 309 15.92 11.32 -6.65
N ALA A 310 15.26 10.32 -7.25
CA ALA A 310 15.61 9.75 -8.54
C ALA A 310 14.63 10.18 -9.64
N ASP A 311 15.08 10.13 -10.89
CA ASP A 311 14.25 10.38 -12.06
C ASP A 311 13.11 9.34 -12.13
N PRO A 312 11.86 9.74 -12.41
CA PRO A 312 10.72 8.81 -12.54
C PRO A 312 10.94 7.67 -13.53
N LYS A 313 11.67 7.92 -14.62
CA LYS A 313 12.02 6.88 -15.61
C LYS A 313 12.98 5.83 -15.03
N VAL A 314 13.94 6.25 -14.20
CA VAL A 314 14.84 5.34 -13.49
C VAL A 314 14.05 4.46 -12.50
N LEU A 315 13.08 5.05 -11.80
CA LEU A 315 12.19 4.33 -10.88
C LEU A 315 11.31 3.32 -11.62
N ALA A 316 10.76 3.68 -12.79
CA ALA A 316 10.05 2.75 -13.65
C ALA A 316 10.95 1.60 -14.10
N MET A 317 12.17 1.87 -14.55
CA MET A 317 13.13 0.81 -14.91
C MET A 317 13.40 -0.12 -13.73
N LEU A 318 13.62 0.40 -12.53
CA LEU A 318 13.78 -0.42 -11.33
C LEU A 318 12.56 -1.31 -11.07
N GLN A 319 11.36 -0.71 -11.09
CA GLN A 319 10.12 -1.40 -10.75
C GLN A 319 9.80 -2.54 -11.72
N PHE A 320 9.99 -2.33 -13.03
CA PHE A 320 9.62 -3.29 -14.06
C PHE A 320 10.73 -4.25 -14.46
N SER A 321 12.00 -3.95 -14.16
CA SER A 321 13.11 -4.85 -14.54
C SER A 321 13.43 -5.93 -13.49
N LEU A 322 12.84 -5.89 -12.30
CA LEU A 322 13.01 -6.93 -11.29
C LEU A 322 12.20 -8.19 -11.63
N PRO A 323 12.76 -9.39 -11.41
CA PRO A 323 12.04 -10.65 -11.67
C PRO A 323 10.98 -10.91 -10.60
N GLY A 324 9.96 -11.72 -10.94
CA GLY A 324 8.96 -12.21 -9.99
C GLY A 324 8.06 -11.13 -9.38
N ASN A 325 8.16 -9.89 -9.83
CA ASN A 325 7.44 -8.76 -9.27
C ASN A 325 6.02 -8.62 -9.85
N TYR A 326 5.10 -8.20 -9.00
CA TYR A 326 3.79 -7.68 -9.39
C TYR A 326 3.84 -6.15 -9.22
N PRO A 327 4.22 -5.37 -10.24
CA PRO A 327 4.29 -3.92 -10.08
C PRO A 327 2.95 -3.32 -9.64
N CYS A 328 3.01 -2.38 -8.71
CA CYS A 328 1.86 -1.56 -8.35
C CYS A 328 2.20 -0.09 -8.66
N ILE A 329 1.52 0.49 -9.62
CA ILE A 329 1.63 1.91 -9.98
C ILE A 329 0.59 2.65 -9.15
N TYR A 330 1.02 3.65 -8.40
CA TYR A 330 0.09 4.60 -7.79
C TYR A 330 -0.27 5.71 -8.77
N GLN A 331 -1.53 6.09 -8.83
CA GLN A 331 -2.05 7.14 -9.72
C GLN A 331 -1.14 8.38 -9.75
N GLY A 332 -0.73 8.81 -10.94
CA GLY A 332 0.19 9.92 -11.16
C GLY A 332 1.68 9.56 -11.09
N GLN A 333 2.06 8.37 -10.64
CA GLN A 333 3.45 7.90 -10.69
C GLN A 333 3.95 7.82 -12.12
N GLU A 334 3.11 7.39 -13.04
CA GLU A 334 3.39 7.24 -14.46
C GLU A 334 3.67 8.54 -15.19
N ILE A 335 3.21 9.66 -14.65
CA ILE A 335 3.54 11.01 -15.16
C ILE A 335 4.63 11.71 -14.35
N GLY A 336 5.21 11.02 -13.36
CA GLY A 336 6.28 11.55 -12.52
C GLY A 336 5.83 12.61 -11.53
N THR A 337 4.57 12.54 -11.05
CA THR A 337 4.02 13.49 -10.06
C THR A 337 4.94 13.64 -8.86
N LYS A 338 5.18 14.87 -8.43
CA LYS A 338 5.96 15.21 -7.24
C LYS A 338 5.05 15.64 -6.09
N ASN A 339 5.60 15.62 -4.88
CA ASN A 339 4.90 16.18 -3.73
C ASN A 339 4.54 17.64 -3.99
N PRO A 340 3.28 18.06 -3.75
CA PRO A 340 2.88 19.45 -3.85
C PRO A 340 3.52 20.29 -2.74
N GLN A 341 3.48 21.59 -2.90
CA GLN A 341 3.79 22.49 -1.81
C GLN A 341 2.58 22.55 -0.86
N LEU A 342 2.74 21.96 0.32
CA LEU A 342 1.72 22.00 1.34
C LEU A 342 1.82 23.24 2.23
N SER A 343 0.70 23.61 2.85
CA SER A 343 0.59 24.76 3.78
C SER A 343 1.59 24.67 4.94
N ASN A 344 1.87 25.83 5.54
CA ASN A 344 2.63 25.93 6.80
C ASN A 344 1.73 25.86 8.05
N ASP A 345 0.42 25.75 7.87
CA ASP A 345 -0.52 25.57 8.97
C ASP A 345 -0.96 24.11 9.07
N ILE A 346 -0.87 23.55 10.28
CA ILE A 346 -1.29 22.17 10.56
C ILE A 346 -2.82 21.98 10.42
N ASN A 347 -3.57 23.05 10.55
CA ASN A 347 -5.02 23.01 10.42
C ASN A 347 -5.48 22.71 9.00
N ASP A 348 -4.63 22.97 7.98
CA ASP A 348 -4.90 22.68 6.58
C ASP A 348 -4.61 21.21 6.21
N TYR A 349 -4.21 20.39 7.19
CA TYR A 349 -3.94 18.97 6.99
C TYR A 349 -5.11 18.12 7.50
N PRO A 350 -5.89 17.49 6.61
CA PRO A 350 -7.05 16.69 7.02
C PRO A 350 -6.62 15.38 7.70
N GLY A 351 -5.44 14.85 7.39
CA GLY A 351 -4.97 13.56 7.89
C GLY A 351 -4.67 13.55 9.39
N VAL A 352 -5.20 12.56 10.11
CA VAL A 352 -4.92 12.34 11.54
C VAL A 352 -3.41 12.17 11.77
N GLN A 353 -2.73 11.43 10.90
CA GLN A 353 -1.30 11.18 10.97
C GLN A 353 -0.50 12.49 10.98
N SER A 354 -0.81 13.45 10.12
CA SER A 354 -0.11 14.73 10.03
C SER A 354 -0.21 15.53 11.32
N ARG A 355 -1.41 15.59 11.88
CA ARG A 355 -1.68 16.28 13.18
C ARG A 355 -0.94 15.60 14.33
N MET A 356 -0.87 14.27 14.31
CA MET A 356 -0.15 13.49 15.31
C MET A 356 1.36 13.70 15.22
N ILE A 357 1.95 13.64 14.02
CA ILE A 357 3.36 13.96 13.80
C ILE A 357 3.67 15.35 14.36
N TYR A 358 2.83 16.34 14.04
CA TYR A 358 3.00 17.71 14.55
C TYR A 358 2.99 17.76 16.08
N ARG A 359 1.96 17.17 16.73
CA ARG A 359 1.83 17.16 18.19
C ARG A 359 3.04 16.50 18.86
N ARG A 360 3.48 15.35 18.34
CA ARG A 360 4.67 14.64 18.83
C ARG A 360 5.92 15.52 18.74
N GLN A 361 6.17 16.15 17.58
CA GLN A 361 7.33 16.99 17.37
C GLN A 361 7.30 18.22 18.28
N ARG A 362 6.11 18.79 18.57
CA ARG A 362 5.93 19.87 19.53
C ARG A 362 6.20 19.42 20.97
N LYS A 363 5.76 18.21 21.33
CA LYS A 363 6.04 17.60 22.65
C LYS A 363 7.52 17.31 22.85
N GLU A 364 8.25 16.98 21.77
CA GLU A 364 9.71 16.83 21.77
C GLU A 364 10.49 18.17 21.80
N GLY A 365 9.81 19.29 22.00
CA GLY A 365 10.41 20.63 22.14
C GLY A 365 10.75 21.36 20.84
N LYS A 366 10.39 20.80 19.66
CA LYS A 366 10.66 21.48 18.39
C LYS A 366 9.77 22.71 18.19
N THR A 367 10.30 23.76 17.55
CA THR A 367 9.52 24.94 17.18
C THR A 367 8.41 24.59 16.17
N LYS A 368 7.36 25.46 16.07
CA LYS A 368 6.30 25.30 15.06
C LYS A 368 6.88 25.05 13.66
N ARG A 369 7.87 25.87 13.25
CA ARG A 369 8.54 25.76 11.94
C ARG A 369 9.26 24.42 11.75
N GLN A 370 9.97 23.94 12.76
CA GLN A 370 10.66 22.64 12.70
C GLN A 370 9.67 21.48 12.64
N ALA A 371 8.61 21.51 13.44
CA ALA A 371 7.55 20.51 13.42
C ALA A 371 6.87 20.45 12.05
N MET A 372 6.48 21.62 11.49
CA MET A 372 5.87 21.66 10.15
C MET A 372 6.80 21.19 9.03
N LYS A 373 8.11 21.45 9.12
CA LYS A 373 9.07 20.89 8.17
C LYS A 373 9.03 19.36 8.14
N ILE A 374 8.91 18.72 9.31
CA ILE A 374 8.83 17.27 9.44
C ILE A 374 7.48 16.78 8.92
N VAL A 375 6.38 17.43 9.29
CA VAL A 375 5.04 17.11 8.76
C VAL A 375 5.05 17.09 7.23
N LYS A 376 5.56 18.14 6.59
CA LYS A 376 5.64 18.23 5.11
C LYS A 376 6.45 17.10 4.47
N GLN A 377 7.44 16.57 5.17
CA GLN A 377 8.27 15.46 4.66
C GLN A 377 7.61 14.09 4.84
N MET A 378 6.77 13.94 5.87
CA MET A 378 6.25 12.64 6.28
C MET A 378 4.75 12.44 6.04
N SER A 379 4.03 13.54 5.76
CA SER A 379 2.58 13.51 5.63
C SER A 379 2.11 12.69 4.43
N ARG A 380 1.13 11.83 4.65
CA ARG A 380 0.36 11.14 3.60
C ARG A 380 -0.44 12.10 2.72
N ASP A 381 -0.78 13.28 3.26
CA ASP A 381 -1.57 14.29 2.54
C ASP A 381 -0.88 14.76 1.25
N THR A 382 0.46 14.61 1.15
CA THR A 382 1.21 14.90 -0.08
C THR A 382 0.84 13.99 -1.25
N ALA A 383 0.52 12.74 -0.98
CA ALA A 383 0.17 11.75 -2.01
C ALA A 383 -1.34 11.74 -2.34
N ARG A 384 -2.18 12.29 -1.45
CA ARG A 384 -3.64 12.26 -1.55
C ARG A 384 -4.22 13.49 -2.28
N GLN A 385 -3.38 14.22 -3.01
CA GLN A 385 -3.77 15.37 -3.81
C GLN A 385 -4.29 14.97 -5.20
N PRO A 386 -5.13 15.79 -5.83
CA PRO A 386 -5.60 15.55 -7.19
C PRO A 386 -4.48 15.33 -8.19
N ILE A 387 -4.76 14.50 -9.20
CA ILE A 387 -3.85 14.27 -10.33
C ILE A 387 -3.99 15.44 -11.31
N ASP A 388 -2.85 15.87 -11.88
CA ASP A 388 -2.83 16.81 -12.98
C ASP A 388 -3.16 16.08 -14.31
N TRP A 389 -4.45 16.06 -14.67
CA TRP A 389 -4.90 15.44 -15.91
C TRP A 389 -4.50 16.22 -17.16
N ALA A 390 -4.24 17.53 -17.04
CA ALA A 390 -3.73 18.31 -18.15
C ALA A 390 -2.29 17.88 -18.48
N GLU A 391 -1.44 17.70 -17.46
CA GLU A 391 -0.09 17.15 -17.61
C GLU A 391 -0.14 15.72 -18.17
N TYR A 392 -1.07 14.88 -17.70
CA TYR A 392 -1.27 13.53 -18.24
C TYR A 392 -1.53 13.59 -19.76
N PHE A 393 -2.46 14.45 -20.19
CA PHE A 393 -2.80 14.63 -21.60
C PHE A 393 -1.61 15.12 -22.44
N LEU A 394 -0.84 16.10 -21.95
CA LEU A 394 0.35 16.58 -22.63
C LEU A 394 1.40 15.47 -22.79
N GLN A 395 1.60 14.67 -21.75
CA GLN A 395 2.53 13.56 -21.79
C GLN A 395 2.06 12.42 -22.71
N ASP A 396 0.76 12.17 -22.83
CA ASP A 396 0.19 11.17 -23.74
C ASP A 396 0.60 11.42 -25.20
N HIS A 397 0.71 12.68 -25.60
CA HIS A 397 1.08 13.10 -26.96
C HIS A 397 2.59 13.29 -27.16
N ASN A 398 3.41 13.19 -26.11
CA ASN A 398 4.84 13.33 -26.20
C ASN A 398 5.55 11.96 -26.11
N PRO A 399 6.10 11.40 -27.21
CA PRO A 399 6.74 10.08 -27.21
C PRO A 399 7.92 9.95 -26.21
N ARG A 400 8.55 11.08 -25.83
CA ARG A 400 9.69 11.10 -24.88
C ARG A 400 9.25 11.36 -23.43
N SER A 401 7.96 11.45 -23.16
CA SER A 401 7.42 11.69 -21.82
C SER A 401 7.71 10.56 -20.83
N THR A 402 7.53 10.85 -19.56
CA THR A 402 7.57 9.84 -18.51
C THR A 402 6.46 8.81 -18.70
N LEU A 403 5.24 9.22 -19.06
CA LEU A 403 4.10 8.35 -19.30
C LEU A 403 4.39 7.34 -20.43
N ASN A 404 4.89 7.78 -21.56
CA ASN A 404 5.21 6.88 -22.68
C ASN A 404 6.42 5.99 -22.38
N PHE A 405 7.33 6.45 -21.53
CA PHE A 405 8.40 5.61 -21.01
C PHE A 405 7.85 4.48 -20.09
N PHE A 406 6.90 4.80 -19.20
CA PHE A 406 6.21 3.78 -18.39
C PHE A 406 5.52 2.74 -19.27
N ARG A 407 4.81 3.17 -20.32
CA ARG A 407 4.18 2.25 -21.29
C ARG A 407 5.18 1.34 -21.98
N ALA A 408 6.31 1.88 -22.39
CA ALA A 408 7.39 1.10 -23.00
C ALA A 408 7.98 0.08 -22.01
N MET A 409 8.15 0.46 -20.73
CA MET A 409 8.59 -0.46 -19.69
C MET A 409 7.57 -1.55 -19.39
N VAL A 410 6.28 -1.23 -19.36
CA VAL A 410 5.21 -2.23 -19.19
C VAL A 410 5.20 -3.20 -20.36
N HIS A 411 5.29 -2.71 -21.59
CA HIS A 411 5.36 -3.56 -22.78
C HIS A 411 6.57 -4.50 -22.73
N LEU A 412 7.76 -3.97 -22.45
CA LEU A 412 8.98 -4.76 -22.29
C LEU A 412 8.81 -5.82 -21.17
N TRP A 413 8.23 -5.43 -20.04
CA TRP A 413 7.99 -6.34 -18.93
C TRP A 413 7.01 -7.47 -19.27
N ARG A 414 5.98 -7.21 -20.10
CA ARG A 414 4.96 -8.19 -20.46
C ARG A 414 5.42 -9.16 -21.56
N GLU A 415 6.14 -8.65 -22.55
CA GLU A 415 6.34 -9.38 -23.83
C GLU A 415 7.73 -9.97 -23.96
N ASP A 416 8.72 -9.39 -23.29
CA ASP A 416 10.12 -9.83 -23.48
C ASP A 416 10.46 -11.07 -22.65
N PRO A 417 10.94 -12.17 -23.27
CA PRO A 417 11.23 -13.41 -22.57
C PRO A 417 12.31 -13.28 -21.49
N VAL A 418 13.29 -12.38 -21.65
CA VAL A 418 14.34 -12.14 -20.65
C VAL A 418 13.74 -11.41 -19.44
N MET A 419 12.81 -10.50 -19.67
CA MET A 419 12.10 -9.79 -18.59
C MET A 419 11.08 -10.68 -17.90
N ILE A 420 10.48 -11.65 -18.61
CA ILE A 420 9.50 -12.59 -18.05
C ILE A 420 10.19 -13.68 -17.21
N HIS A 421 11.19 -14.34 -17.79
CA HIS A 421 11.76 -15.58 -17.25
C HIS A 421 13.19 -15.43 -16.73
N GLY A 422 13.84 -14.30 -17.00
CA GLY A 422 15.25 -14.09 -16.67
C GLY A 422 15.49 -14.09 -15.16
N ARG A 423 16.56 -14.80 -14.74
CA ARG A 423 17.06 -14.74 -13.37
C ARG A 423 17.89 -13.47 -13.16
N LEU A 424 17.83 -12.91 -11.96
CA LEU A 424 18.62 -11.76 -11.60
C LEU A 424 19.99 -12.17 -11.10
N LYS A 425 21.06 -11.57 -11.68
CA LYS A 425 22.44 -11.73 -11.23
C LYS A 425 23.03 -10.36 -10.92
N VAL A 426 23.19 -10.05 -9.63
CA VAL A 426 23.71 -8.75 -9.16
C VAL A 426 25.19 -8.63 -9.56
N VAL A 427 25.57 -7.47 -10.08
CA VAL A 427 26.96 -7.07 -10.31
C VAL A 427 27.47 -6.32 -9.08
N LYS A 428 28.75 -6.48 -8.75
CA LYS A 428 29.37 -5.72 -7.65
C LYS A 428 29.55 -4.27 -8.10
N THR A 429 28.68 -3.38 -7.56
CA THR A 429 28.78 -1.93 -7.82
C THR A 429 29.73 -1.27 -6.84
N SER A 430 30.60 -0.39 -7.35
CA SER A 430 31.54 0.41 -6.55
C SER A 430 30.97 1.76 -6.17
N SER A 431 30.01 2.28 -6.91
CA SER A 431 29.49 3.62 -6.70
C SER A 431 28.23 3.67 -5.84
N LYS A 432 28.05 4.80 -5.15
CA LYS A 432 26.92 5.06 -4.27
C LYS A 432 25.71 5.49 -5.10
N GLY A 433 24.64 4.67 -5.12
CA GLY A 433 23.40 5.00 -5.84
C GLY A 433 23.32 4.48 -7.26
N ILE A 434 24.31 3.71 -7.74
CA ILE A 434 24.23 2.98 -9.00
C ILE A 434 23.91 1.52 -8.73
N PHE A 435 22.92 0.98 -9.40
CA PHE A 435 22.52 -0.43 -9.35
C PHE A 435 22.79 -1.08 -10.70
N GLU A 436 23.53 -2.17 -10.68
CA GLU A 436 23.87 -2.92 -11.87
C GLU A 436 23.61 -4.39 -11.64
N TYR A 437 22.93 -4.99 -12.59
CA TYR A 437 22.61 -6.40 -12.60
C TYR A 437 22.34 -6.92 -14.00
N TYR A 438 22.38 -8.22 -14.12
CA TYR A 438 21.94 -8.91 -15.31
C TYR A 438 20.60 -9.57 -15.09
N ARG A 439 19.77 -9.54 -16.12
CA ARG A 439 18.66 -10.47 -16.33
C ARG A 439 19.14 -11.53 -17.32
N VAL A 440 19.07 -12.81 -16.95
CA VAL A 440 19.63 -13.92 -17.74
C VAL A 440 18.56 -14.97 -17.99
N TYR A 441 18.26 -15.24 -19.26
CA TYR A 441 17.34 -16.27 -19.68
C TYR A 441 17.92 -17.06 -20.87
N LYS A 442 18.17 -18.37 -20.68
CA LYS A 442 18.86 -19.21 -21.68
C LYS A 442 20.21 -18.59 -22.08
N LYS A 443 20.38 -18.28 -23.35
CA LYS A 443 21.58 -17.63 -23.92
C LYS A 443 21.51 -16.11 -23.88
N ASP A 444 20.30 -15.54 -23.62
CA ASP A 444 20.07 -14.13 -23.69
C ASP A 444 20.30 -13.48 -22.32
N LYS A 445 20.93 -12.30 -22.35
CA LYS A 445 21.35 -11.59 -21.17
C LYS A 445 21.18 -10.09 -21.37
N TYR A 446 20.42 -9.46 -20.47
CA TYR A 446 20.28 -8.02 -20.45
C TYR A 446 21.08 -7.43 -19.29
N PHE A 447 21.91 -6.43 -19.59
CA PHE A 447 22.58 -5.63 -18.59
C PHE A 447 21.71 -4.43 -18.23
N VAL A 448 21.36 -4.30 -16.96
CA VAL A 448 20.58 -3.19 -16.41
C VAL A 448 21.50 -2.30 -15.61
N HIS A 449 21.58 -1.04 -15.99
CA HIS A 449 22.29 0.03 -15.30
C HIS A 449 21.30 1.08 -14.85
N LEU A 450 21.19 1.31 -13.54
CA LEU A 450 20.29 2.30 -12.93
C LEU A 450 21.10 3.28 -12.07
N ASP A 451 21.05 4.54 -12.43
CA ASP A 451 21.66 5.62 -11.65
C ASP A 451 20.58 6.43 -10.89
N MET A 452 20.40 6.07 -9.61
CA MET A 452 19.46 6.77 -8.71
C MET A 452 19.92 8.18 -8.34
N THR A 453 21.11 8.58 -8.75
CA THR A 453 21.65 9.94 -8.47
C THR A 453 21.41 10.91 -9.62
N ASN A 454 20.89 10.44 -10.74
CA ASN A 454 20.61 11.17 -11.96
C ASN A 454 21.85 11.84 -12.61
N ARG A 455 23.05 11.32 -12.34
CA ARG A 455 24.32 11.84 -12.90
C ARG A 455 24.63 11.27 -14.28
N THR A 456 24.19 10.02 -14.50
CA THR A 456 24.41 9.30 -15.74
C THR A 456 23.09 8.77 -16.30
N VAL A 457 23.12 8.33 -17.56
CA VAL A 457 21.95 7.74 -18.22
C VAL A 457 21.75 6.33 -17.69
N SER A 458 20.51 6.02 -17.26
CA SER A 458 20.10 4.65 -16.95
C SER A 458 19.65 3.94 -18.24
N TYR A 459 19.97 2.63 -18.36
CA TYR A 459 19.67 1.89 -19.58
C TYR A 459 19.59 0.36 -19.34
N ILE A 460 18.94 -0.32 -20.28
CA ILE A 460 18.97 -1.79 -20.43
C ILE A 460 19.61 -2.09 -21.79
N ARG A 461 20.61 -2.96 -21.82
CA ARG A 461 21.32 -3.39 -23.04
C ARG A 461 21.33 -4.91 -23.17
N ASP A 462 21.23 -5.40 -24.41
CA ASP A 462 21.36 -6.82 -24.74
C ASP A 462 22.82 -7.31 -24.75
N ASN A 463 23.01 -8.60 -25.11
CA ASN A 463 24.34 -9.24 -25.22
C ASN A 463 25.30 -8.53 -26.19
N ASN A 464 24.77 -7.87 -27.21
CA ASN A 464 25.54 -7.23 -28.27
C ASN A 464 25.80 -5.75 -27.93
N GLY A 465 25.43 -5.30 -26.74
CA GLY A 465 25.55 -3.91 -26.31
C GLY A 465 24.50 -2.97 -26.89
N ARG A 466 23.49 -3.48 -27.62
CA ARG A 466 22.39 -2.69 -28.15
C ARG A 466 21.51 -2.21 -27.01
N THR A 467 21.23 -0.92 -26.99
CA THR A 467 20.31 -0.34 -26.01
C THR A 467 18.87 -0.72 -26.36
N ILE A 468 18.21 -1.42 -25.43
CA ILE A 468 16.80 -1.80 -25.52
C ILE A 468 15.93 -0.61 -25.11
N ILE A 469 16.27 0.03 -23.97
CA ILE A 469 15.59 1.23 -23.45
C ILE A 469 16.58 2.06 -22.63
N SER A 470 16.39 3.38 -22.62
CA SER A 470 17.19 4.31 -21.83
C SER A 470 16.37 5.53 -21.38
N THR A 471 16.83 6.20 -20.34
CA THR A 471 16.17 7.42 -19.80
C THR A 471 16.38 8.68 -20.64
N ARG A 472 17.19 8.63 -21.71
CA ARG A 472 17.37 9.70 -22.71
C ARG A 472 16.40 9.58 -23.87
#